data_955198dff61580aac2b5cda2ba83a24c
#
_entry.id   955198dff61580aac2b5cda2ba83a24c
#
_cell.length_a   1.000
_cell.length_b   1.000
_cell.length_c   1.000
_cell.angle_alpha   90.00
_cell.angle_beta   90.00
_cell.angle_gamma   90.00
#
_symmetry.space_group_name_H-M   'P 1'
#
loop_
_entity.id
_entity.type
_entity.pdbx_description
1 polymer ?
#
loop_
_entity_poly.entity_id
_entity_poly.type
_entity_poly.pdbx_seq_one_letter_code
_entity_poly.pdbx_strand_id
1 'polypeptide(L)'
;YDLKESAFSLCEDTKGRIWIALSDRFAVIEKDGTLNYEEGPFKVNFSSMQSHNVDGRVFLYSVGKGIYEYMPDDRFQLLGAQVPGTRIVYPDDRKNLWIGSSNKGLVRYNEQTMETEYLQDRMEMGAYDVKAIEEDALGNIWFSTSTMLFRYNQQDGTVISVHDDHLRNGSVYNLYASAKDRMGRLYFGGMSGVTVVDPVGMKYRQKTIPIKIEDIVINGSDFFEYDEKPFELSHDKNNIVFWFSGLDFSLGKQLSYEYKLEGYDEYWLPVGHQTRLAYSNLPAGEFNLKIRVKNLYGSGTMGEGSVPFTIKEAPWLTIWAKLAYIIILLSLLYIGFRHLIRW
;
A
#
# COMPACT_ATOMS: atom_id res chain seq x y z
N TYR A 1 -29.95 -29.36 16.18
CA TYR A 1 -30.72 -29.19 14.95
C TYR A 1 -30.09 -29.96 13.81
N ASP A 2 -30.86 -30.75 13.07
CA ASP A 2 -30.41 -31.44 11.88
C ASP A 2 -30.89 -30.66 10.65
N LEU A 3 -30.05 -29.80 10.12
CA LEU A 3 -30.37 -28.90 9.00
C LEU A 3 -30.43 -29.62 7.64
N LYS A 4 -29.88 -30.86 7.56
CA LYS A 4 -29.78 -31.68 6.31
C LYS A 4 -29.12 -30.99 5.11
N GLU A 5 -28.55 -29.80 5.31
CA GLU A 5 -27.93 -28.95 4.30
C GLU A 5 -26.62 -28.36 4.84
N SER A 6 -25.73 -27.95 3.95
CA SER A 6 -24.50 -27.27 4.33
C SER A 6 -24.77 -25.85 4.80
N ALA A 7 -24.29 -25.49 5.97
CA ALA A 7 -24.28 -24.13 6.48
C ALA A 7 -23.01 -23.39 6.01
N PHE A 8 -23.15 -22.21 5.45
CA PHE A 8 -22.04 -21.39 4.95
C PHE A 8 -21.59 -20.33 5.96
N SER A 9 -22.53 -19.73 6.68
CA SER A 9 -22.23 -18.79 7.76
C SER A 9 -23.36 -18.78 8.77
N LEU A 10 -23.06 -18.27 9.95
CA LEU A 10 -24.06 -18.06 11.00
C LEU A 10 -23.79 -16.74 11.71
N CYS A 11 -24.87 -16.13 12.19
CA CYS A 11 -24.81 -14.86 12.89
C CYS A 11 -25.98 -14.69 13.86
N GLU A 12 -25.81 -13.83 14.86
CA GLU A 12 -26.87 -13.44 15.80
C GLU A 12 -27.36 -12.02 15.47
N ASP A 13 -28.67 -11.83 15.47
CA ASP A 13 -29.29 -10.51 15.27
C ASP A 13 -29.58 -9.78 16.59
N THR A 14 -30.06 -8.55 16.49
CA THR A 14 -30.44 -7.72 17.66
C THR A 14 -31.58 -8.30 18.49
N LYS A 15 -32.37 -9.21 17.93
CA LYS A 15 -33.46 -9.91 18.62
C LYS A 15 -32.96 -11.17 19.35
N GLY A 16 -31.67 -11.53 19.19
CA GLY A 16 -31.05 -12.75 19.76
C GLY A 16 -31.45 -14.01 19.02
N ARG A 17 -31.82 -13.90 17.74
CA ARG A 17 -32.07 -15.03 16.85
C ARG A 17 -30.77 -15.40 16.15
N ILE A 18 -30.55 -16.70 15.91
CA ILE A 18 -29.40 -17.18 15.16
C ILE A 18 -29.79 -17.44 13.72
N TRP A 19 -29.21 -16.71 12.82
CA TRP A 19 -29.35 -16.86 11.39
C TRP A 19 -28.28 -17.79 10.82
N ILE A 20 -28.67 -18.73 10.01
CA ILE A 20 -27.79 -19.70 9.36
C ILE A 20 -28.02 -19.63 7.85
N ALA A 21 -27.01 -19.23 7.10
CA ALA A 21 -27.08 -19.21 5.64
C ALA A 21 -26.91 -20.62 5.09
N LEU A 22 -27.90 -21.08 4.35
CA LEU A 22 -27.90 -22.34 3.60
C LEU A 22 -27.65 -22.07 2.10
N SER A 23 -27.82 -23.06 1.26
CA SER A 23 -27.55 -22.91 -0.18
C SER A 23 -28.51 -21.98 -0.92
N ASP A 24 -29.78 -21.93 -0.53
CA ASP A 24 -30.82 -21.16 -1.24
C ASP A 24 -31.81 -20.44 -0.31
N ARG A 25 -31.67 -20.56 1.01
CA ARG A 25 -32.54 -20.00 2.05
C ARG A 25 -31.76 -19.80 3.34
N PHE A 26 -32.46 -19.27 4.35
CA PHE A 26 -31.97 -19.17 5.73
C PHE A 26 -32.69 -20.12 6.65
N ALA A 27 -31.97 -20.69 7.60
CA ALA A 27 -32.54 -21.26 8.80
C ALA A 27 -32.40 -20.23 9.95
N VAL A 28 -33.47 -19.96 10.66
CA VAL A 28 -33.46 -19.00 11.76
C VAL A 28 -33.86 -19.75 13.03
N ILE A 29 -32.97 -19.74 14.01
CA ILE A 29 -33.26 -20.28 15.33
C ILE A 29 -33.75 -19.12 16.21
N GLU A 30 -34.98 -19.15 16.58
CA GLU A 30 -35.60 -18.19 17.49
C GLU A 30 -35.02 -18.31 18.90
N LYS A 31 -35.21 -17.27 19.73
CA LYS A 31 -34.74 -17.25 21.12
C LYS A 31 -35.29 -18.35 22.00
N ASP A 32 -36.50 -18.85 21.67
CA ASP A 32 -37.16 -19.99 22.33
C ASP A 32 -36.66 -21.36 21.84
N GLY A 33 -35.75 -21.36 20.85
CA GLY A 33 -35.21 -22.56 20.23
C GLY A 33 -36.05 -23.09 19.04
N THR A 34 -37.07 -22.37 18.60
CA THR A 34 -37.84 -22.76 17.41
C THR A 34 -37.01 -22.54 16.15
N LEU A 35 -37.00 -23.52 15.25
CA LEU A 35 -36.30 -23.44 13.94
C LEU A 35 -37.33 -23.06 12.86
N ASN A 36 -37.11 -21.95 12.22
CA ASN A 36 -37.85 -21.45 11.07
C ASN A 36 -36.96 -21.41 9.83
N TYR A 37 -37.58 -21.36 8.65
CA TYR A 37 -36.89 -21.14 7.38
C TYR A 37 -37.41 -19.87 6.74
N GLU A 38 -36.47 -19.01 6.30
CA GLU A 38 -36.75 -17.73 5.68
C GLU A 38 -36.20 -17.70 4.26
N GLU A 39 -36.99 -17.15 3.33
CA GLU A 39 -36.47 -16.89 1.98
C GLU A 39 -35.74 -15.55 1.92
N GLY A 40 -34.61 -15.52 1.24
CA GLY A 40 -33.86 -14.27 1.02
C GLY A 40 -34.50 -13.39 -0.06
N PRO A 41 -34.00 -12.18 -0.23
CA PRO A 41 -34.49 -11.20 -1.21
C PRO A 41 -34.25 -11.62 -2.68
N PHE A 42 -33.50 -12.70 -2.90
CA PHE A 42 -33.21 -13.25 -4.24
C PHE A 42 -33.00 -14.76 -4.19
N LYS A 43 -33.40 -15.43 -5.26
CA LYS A 43 -33.15 -16.89 -5.42
C LYS A 43 -31.79 -17.10 -6.03
N VAL A 44 -30.76 -17.32 -5.22
CA VAL A 44 -29.39 -17.68 -5.69
C VAL A 44 -28.63 -18.33 -4.55
N ASN A 45 -27.63 -19.15 -4.88
CA ASN A 45 -26.66 -19.69 -3.92
C ASN A 45 -26.10 -18.57 -3.03
N PHE A 46 -26.44 -18.57 -1.75
CA PHE A 46 -25.94 -17.62 -0.79
C PHE A 46 -24.49 -17.92 -0.47
N SER A 47 -23.59 -17.11 -0.94
CA SER A 47 -22.18 -17.31 -0.65
C SER A 47 -21.77 -16.75 0.71
N SER A 48 -22.54 -15.82 1.28
CA SER A 48 -22.18 -15.26 2.58
C SER A 48 -23.31 -14.47 3.21
N MET A 49 -23.63 -14.76 4.45
CA MET A 49 -24.37 -13.91 5.36
C MET A 49 -23.45 -13.63 6.56
N GLN A 50 -23.41 -12.41 7.01
CA GLN A 50 -22.63 -12.04 8.18
C GLN A 50 -23.42 -11.11 9.08
N SER A 51 -23.43 -11.37 10.38
CA SER A 51 -23.82 -10.38 11.38
C SER A 51 -22.59 -9.74 11.97
N HIS A 52 -22.75 -8.52 12.36
CA HIS A 52 -21.75 -7.83 13.15
C HIS A 52 -22.14 -7.93 14.65
N ASN A 53 -21.22 -8.46 15.46
CA ASN A 53 -21.47 -8.70 16.89
C ASN A 53 -21.52 -7.42 17.76
N VAL A 54 -21.25 -6.23 17.20
CA VAL A 54 -21.20 -4.98 17.97
C VAL A 54 -22.60 -4.34 18.03
N ASP A 55 -23.33 -4.31 16.92
CA ASP A 55 -24.65 -3.69 16.81
C ASP A 55 -25.77 -4.67 16.41
N GLY A 56 -25.43 -5.94 16.19
CA GLY A 56 -26.40 -6.99 15.82
C GLY A 56 -27.01 -6.84 14.42
N ARG A 57 -26.46 -5.98 13.57
CA ARG A 57 -26.91 -5.82 12.19
C ARG A 57 -26.58 -7.05 11.36
N VAL A 58 -27.51 -7.48 10.56
CA VAL A 58 -27.39 -8.66 9.70
C VAL A 58 -27.28 -8.21 8.24
N PHE A 59 -26.15 -8.53 7.61
CA PHE A 59 -25.93 -8.22 6.20
C PHE A 59 -25.94 -9.49 5.36
N LEU A 60 -26.62 -9.41 4.24
CA LEU A 60 -26.65 -10.43 3.20
C LEU A 60 -26.02 -9.87 1.94
N TYR A 61 -25.07 -10.59 1.37
CA TYR A 61 -24.48 -10.20 0.10
C TYR A 61 -24.21 -11.42 -0.78
N SER A 62 -24.29 -11.21 -2.09
CA SER A 62 -23.95 -12.20 -3.10
C SER A 62 -23.35 -11.51 -4.32
N VAL A 63 -22.49 -12.24 -5.03
CA VAL A 63 -21.81 -11.72 -6.24
C VAL A 63 -22.84 -11.22 -7.26
N GLY A 64 -22.73 -9.95 -7.63
CA GLY A 64 -23.61 -9.30 -8.62
C GLY A 64 -25.02 -8.97 -8.15
N LYS A 65 -25.36 -9.18 -6.87
CA LYS A 65 -26.68 -8.87 -6.31
C LYS A 65 -26.68 -7.67 -5.35
N GLY A 66 -25.50 -7.21 -4.92
CA GLY A 66 -25.37 -6.11 -3.96
C GLY A 66 -25.36 -6.58 -2.52
N ILE A 67 -25.47 -5.60 -1.62
CA ILE A 67 -25.47 -5.79 -0.17
C ILE A 67 -26.86 -5.43 0.33
N TYR A 68 -27.47 -6.34 1.07
CA TYR A 68 -28.76 -6.15 1.72
C TYR A 68 -28.57 -6.14 3.23
N GLU A 69 -29.32 -5.30 3.92
CA GLU A 69 -29.42 -5.30 5.37
C GLU A 69 -30.78 -5.84 5.79
N TYR A 70 -30.80 -6.71 6.79
CA TYR A 70 -32.04 -7.15 7.41
C TYR A 70 -32.48 -6.13 8.45
N MET A 71 -33.63 -5.53 8.20
CA MET A 71 -34.18 -4.45 8.99
C MET A 71 -35.02 -4.95 10.19
N PRO A 72 -35.17 -4.14 11.25
CA PRO A 72 -35.99 -4.52 12.43
C PRO A 72 -37.44 -4.87 12.12
N ASP A 73 -37.96 -4.43 10.99
CA ASP A 73 -39.33 -4.71 10.51
C ASP A 73 -39.44 -5.99 9.65
N ASP A 74 -38.43 -6.86 9.79
CA ASP A 74 -38.36 -8.17 9.15
C ASP A 74 -38.33 -8.11 7.61
N ARG A 75 -37.66 -7.09 7.05
CA ARG A 75 -37.45 -6.93 5.61
C ARG A 75 -35.97 -6.81 5.26
N PHE A 76 -35.60 -7.27 4.08
CA PHE A 76 -34.27 -6.99 3.51
C PHE A 76 -34.31 -5.68 2.71
N GLN A 77 -33.43 -4.76 3.05
CA GLN A 77 -33.22 -3.51 2.32
C GLN A 77 -31.93 -3.57 1.53
N LEU A 78 -31.99 -3.30 0.22
CA LEU A 78 -30.81 -3.15 -0.62
C LEU A 78 -30.09 -1.85 -0.25
N LEU A 79 -28.81 -1.95 0.06
CA LEU A 79 -27.94 -0.80 0.29
C LEU A 79 -27.40 -0.24 -1.03
N GLY A 80 -27.09 1.06 -1.05
CA GLY A 80 -26.54 1.73 -2.23
C GLY A 80 -25.12 1.26 -2.63
N ALA A 81 -24.42 0.60 -1.72
CA ALA A 81 -23.09 0.09 -1.96
C ALA A 81 -23.09 -1.12 -2.91
N GLN A 82 -22.65 -0.90 -4.15
CA GLN A 82 -22.47 -1.99 -5.13
C GLN A 82 -20.99 -2.21 -5.39
N VAL A 83 -20.36 -3.06 -4.58
CA VAL A 83 -18.93 -3.38 -4.70
C VAL A 83 -18.77 -4.76 -5.34
N PRO A 84 -18.18 -4.86 -6.52
CA PRO A 84 -17.92 -6.15 -7.16
C PRO A 84 -17.05 -7.04 -6.28
N GLY A 85 -17.40 -8.32 -6.19
CA GLY A 85 -16.63 -9.29 -5.43
C GLY A 85 -16.70 -9.13 -3.91
N THR A 86 -17.77 -8.49 -3.38
CA THR A 86 -18.00 -8.37 -1.93
C THR A 86 -17.95 -9.74 -1.25
N ARG A 87 -17.12 -9.83 -0.20
CA ARG A 87 -16.95 -11.02 0.62
C ARG A 87 -17.27 -10.80 2.08
N ILE A 88 -17.06 -9.60 2.59
CA ILE A 88 -17.26 -9.25 3.99
C ILE A 88 -17.77 -7.83 4.10
N VAL A 89 -18.67 -7.58 5.04
CA VAL A 89 -19.20 -6.25 5.37
C VAL A 89 -19.04 -6.04 6.87
N TYR A 90 -18.44 -4.94 7.27
CA TYR A 90 -18.19 -4.57 8.65
C TYR A 90 -18.67 -3.14 8.89
N PRO A 91 -19.73 -2.89 9.69
CA PRO A 91 -20.16 -1.55 10.06
C PRO A 91 -19.25 -0.99 11.16
N ASP A 92 -18.89 0.29 11.07
CA ASP A 92 -18.20 1.01 12.13
C ASP A 92 -19.16 1.96 12.90
N ASP A 93 -18.67 2.50 14.00
CA ASP A 93 -19.45 3.45 14.82
C ASP A 93 -19.64 4.82 14.15
N ARG A 94 -18.97 5.08 13.01
CA ARG A 94 -18.99 6.35 12.27
C ARG A 94 -19.92 6.32 11.06
N LYS A 95 -20.80 5.33 10.98
CA LYS A 95 -21.72 5.13 9.84
C LYS A 95 -21.01 4.83 8.53
N ASN A 96 -19.88 4.17 8.59
CA ASN A 96 -19.28 3.57 7.41
C ASN A 96 -19.50 2.06 7.41
N LEU A 97 -19.70 1.52 6.22
CA LEU A 97 -19.58 0.10 5.95
C LEU A 97 -18.22 -0.15 5.31
N TRP A 98 -17.41 -0.94 5.99
CA TRP A 98 -16.16 -1.42 5.47
C TRP A 98 -16.41 -2.71 4.70
N ILE A 99 -16.14 -2.68 3.41
CA ILE A 99 -16.45 -3.77 2.49
C ILE A 99 -15.16 -4.38 2.01
N GLY A 100 -14.95 -5.63 2.38
CA GLY A 100 -13.86 -6.44 1.85
C GLY A 100 -14.27 -7.11 0.55
N SER A 101 -13.49 -6.89 -0.50
CA SER A 101 -13.73 -7.44 -1.83
C SER A 101 -12.61 -8.40 -2.25
N SER A 102 -12.96 -9.38 -3.11
CA SER A 102 -11.98 -10.30 -3.69
C SER A 102 -11.09 -9.67 -4.76
N ASN A 103 -11.51 -8.54 -5.33
CA ASN A 103 -10.82 -7.91 -6.47
C ASN A 103 -10.76 -6.38 -6.41
N LYS A 104 -11.32 -5.77 -5.36
CA LYS A 104 -11.32 -4.32 -5.13
C LYS A 104 -10.66 -3.94 -3.80
N GLY A 105 -10.09 -4.93 -3.09
CA GLY A 105 -9.45 -4.69 -1.80
C GLY A 105 -10.45 -4.23 -0.74
N LEU A 106 -10.01 -3.30 0.12
CA LEU A 106 -10.85 -2.67 1.14
C LEU A 106 -11.55 -1.44 0.56
N VAL A 107 -12.86 -1.37 0.75
CA VAL A 107 -13.72 -0.29 0.27
C VAL A 107 -14.49 0.30 1.45
N ARG A 108 -14.58 1.61 1.53
CA ARG A 108 -15.39 2.33 2.50
C ARG A 108 -16.65 2.86 1.81
N TYR A 109 -17.79 2.55 2.36
CA TYR A 109 -19.07 3.15 1.97
C TYR A 109 -19.64 3.94 3.14
N ASN A 110 -19.90 5.23 2.94
CA ASN A 110 -20.51 6.06 3.96
C ASN A 110 -22.04 6.01 3.81
N GLU A 111 -22.73 5.56 4.85
CA GLU A 111 -24.20 5.37 4.82
C GLU A 111 -24.98 6.69 4.82
N GLN A 112 -24.36 7.81 5.26
CA GLN A 112 -25.02 9.13 5.30
C GLN A 112 -24.87 9.88 3.98
N THR A 113 -23.66 9.88 3.40
CA THR A 113 -23.38 10.59 2.13
C THR A 113 -23.59 9.71 0.90
N MET A 114 -23.76 8.39 1.10
CA MET A 114 -23.85 7.37 0.05
C MET A 114 -22.61 7.31 -0.86
N GLU A 115 -21.46 7.83 -0.40
CA GLU A 115 -20.21 7.83 -1.13
C GLU A 115 -19.46 6.53 -0.94
N THR A 116 -18.89 6.03 -2.03
CA THR A 116 -18.02 4.84 -2.04
C THR A 116 -16.59 5.24 -2.34
N GLU A 117 -15.65 4.87 -1.47
CA GLU A 117 -14.23 5.11 -1.62
C GLU A 117 -13.48 3.79 -1.74
N TYR A 118 -12.75 3.61 -2.83
CA TYR A 118 -11.87 2.48 -3.05
C TYR A 118 -10.47 2.79 -2.52
N LEU A 119 -10.10 2.16 -1.40
CA LEU A 119 -8.84 2.48 -0.73
C LEU A 119 -7.60 1.96 -1.47
N GLN A 120 -7.75 0.98 -2.36
CA GLN A 120 -6.66 0.51 -3.21
C GLN A 120 -6.00 1.64 -4.02
N ASP A 121 -6.79 2.63 -4.45
CA ASP A 121 -6.31 3.76 -5.27
C ASP A 121 -5.44 4.73 -4.45
N ARG A 122 -5.65 4.79 -3.13
CA ARG A 122 -4.87 5.59 -2.19
C ARG A 122 -3.63 4.89 -1.64
N MET A 123 -3.69 3.57 -1.57
CA MET A 123 -2.70 2.79 -0.82
C MET A 123 -1.52 2.33 -1.68
N GLU A 124 -1.50 2.64 -2.99
CA GLU A 124 -0.57 2.04 -3.95
C GLU A 124 -0.53 0.49 -3.82
N MET A 125 -1.58 -0.07 -3.22
CA MET A 125 -1.74 -1.50 -3.00
C MET A 125 -2.51 -2.10 -4.16
N GLY A 126 -2.10 -3.26 -4.63
CA GLY A 126 -2.88 -4.04 -5.59
C GLY A 126 -4.27 -4.39 -5.03
N ALA A 127 -5.15 -4.87 -5.88
CA ALA A 127 -6.46 -5.38 -5.48
C ALA A 127 -6.28 -6.68 -4.68
N TYR A 128 -6.24 -6.57 -3.34
CA TYR A 128 -6.12 -7.73 -2.45
C TYR A 128 -7.48 -8.34 -2.15
N ASP A 129 -7.51 -9.68 -2.10
CA ASP A 129 -8.66 -10.44 -1.63
C ASP A 129 -8.76 -10.34 -0.10
N VAL A 130 -9.61 -9.42 0.38
CA VAL A 130 -9.83 -9.20 1.83
C VAL A 130 -10.61 -10.36 2.42
N LYS A 131 -10.08 -10.94 3.51
CA LYS A 131 -10.60 -12.15 4.15
C LYS A 131 -11.39 -11.88 5.42
N ALA A 132 -10.95 -10.93 6.22
CA ALA A 132 -11.58 -10.57 7.49
C ALA A 132 -11.35 -9.10 7.81
N ILE A 133 -12.27 -8.48 8.55
CA ILE A 133 -12.21 -7.07 8.97
C ILE A 133 -12.61 -6.99 10.44
N GLU A 134 -11.87 -6.19 11.22
CA GLU A 134 -12.17 -5.84 12.61
C GLU A 134 -11.83 -4.36 12.86
N GLU A 135 -12.51 -3.72 13.80
CA GLU A 135 -12.18 -2.39 14.29
C GLU A 135 -11.58 -2.47 15.70
N ASP A 136 -10.47 -1.76 15.94
CA ASP A 136 -9.89 -1.66 17.26
C ASP A 136 -10.53 -0.54 18.11
N ALA A 137 -10.17 -0.48 19.39
CA ALA A 137 -10.69 0.53 20.32
C ALA A 137 -10.24 1.97 19.99
N LEU A 138 -9.26 2.14 19.11
CA LEU A 138 -8.77 3.45 18.64
C LEU A 138 -9.45 3.88 17.34
N GLY A 139 -10.33 3.04 16.79
CA GLY A 139 -11.03 3.26 15.53
C GLY A 139 -10.17 2.98 14.30
N ASN A 140 -9.10 2.21 14.41
CA ASN A 140 -8.39 1.73 13.23
C ASN A 140 -9.09 0.48 12.69
N ILE A 141 -9.09 0.35 11.37
CA ILE A 141 -9.62 -0.84 10.69
C ILE A 141 -8.48 -1.82 10.42
N TRP A 142 -8.61 -3.00 10.96
CA TRP A 142 -7.73 -4.12 10.74
C TRP A 142 -8.34 -5.06 9.72
N PHE A 143 -7.58 -5.45 8.72
CA PHE A 143 -8.07 -6.39 7.72
C PHE A 143 -6.99 -7.36 7.29
N SER A 144 -7.39 -8.60 7.13
CA SER A 144 -6.51 -9.63 6.58
C SER A 144 -6.77 -9.85 5.10
N THR A 145 -5.73 -10.23 4.40
CA THR A 145 -5.77 -10.75 3.03
C THR A 145 -5.35 -12.22 3.05
N SER A 146 -5.12 -12.83 1.89
CA SER A 146 -4.65 -14.22 1.88
C SER A 146 -3.32 -14.41 2.61
N THR A 147 -2.44 -13.41 2.65
CA THR A 147 -1.06 -13.57 3.14
C THR A 147 -0.61 -12.51 4.13
N MET A 148 -1.42 -11.48 4.36
CA MET A 148 -1.00 -10.32 5.14
C MET A 148 -2.12 -9.80 6.03
N LEU A 149 -1.72 -9.18 7.13
CA LEU A 149 -2.59 -8.41 8.02
C LEU A 149 -2.23 -6.94 7.91
N PHE A 150 -3.25 -6.09 7.80
CA PHE A 150 -3.10 -4.65 7.66
C PHE A 150 -3.86 -3.89 8.73
N ARG A 151 -3.36 -2.72 9.08
CA ARG A 151 -4.07 -1.72 9.86
C ARG A 151 -4.23 -0.45 9.05
N TYR A 152 -5.44 0.01 8.87
CA TYR A 152 -5.78 1.31 8.30
C TYR A 152 -6.14 2.29 9.42
N ASN A 153 -5.42 3.40 9.51
CA ASN A 153 -5.74 4.48 10.44
C ASN A 153 -6.74 5.43 9.77
N GLN A 154 -7.95 5.50 10.31
CA GLN A 154 -9.02 6.35 9.77
C GLN A 154 -8.76 7.85 9.95
N GLN A 155 -7.85 8.28 10.85
CA GLN A 155 -7.59 9.68 11.13
C GLN A 155 -6.66 10.32 10.11
N ASP A 156 -5.61 9.62 9.72
CA ASP A 156 -4.56 10.12 8.82
C ASP A 156 -4.50 9.39 7.48
N GLY A 157 -5.31 8.34 7.32
CA GLY A 157 -5.38 7.53 6.09
C GLY A 157 -4.18 6.62 5.89
N THR A 158 -3.31 6.44 6.89
CA THR A 158 -2.13 5.58 6.76
C THR A 158 -2.50 4.11 6.84
N VAL A 159 -1.82 3.31 6.02
CA VAL A 159 -1.91 1.86 6.04
C VAL A 159 -0.57 1.27 6.40
N ILE A 160 -0.58 0.33 7.29
CA ILE A 160 0.59 -0.42 7.68
C ILE A 160 0.32 -1.91 7.56
N SER A 161 1.25 -2.63 6.94
CA SER A 161 1.27 -4.08 7.02
C SER A 161 1.84 -4.49 8.37
N VAL A 162 1.14 -5.37 9.05
CA VAL A 162 1.61 -5.98 10.28
C VAL A 162 2.35 -7.26 9.90
N HIS A 163 3.68 -7.18 10.00
CA HIS A 163 4.54 -8.32 9.77
C HIS A 163 4.89 -8.95 11.10
N ASP A 164 4.60 -10.22 11.26
CA ASP A 164 5.05 -10.98 12.39
C ASP A 164 6.35 -11.72 12.00
N ASP A 165 7.49 -11.25 12.54
CA ASP A 165 8.79 -11.88 12.34
C ASP A 165 8.82 -13.34 12.85
N HIS A 166 7.82 -13.74 13.65
CA HIS A 166 7.65 -15.09 14.17
C HIS A 166 6.82 -16.01 13.26
N LEU A 167 6.08 -15.45 12.30
CA LEU A 167 5.33 -16.22 11.29
C LEU A 167 6.27 -16.69 10.18
N ARG A 168 7.11 -17.66 10.46
CA ARG A 168 8.15 -18.21 9.57
C ARG A 168 7.66 -18.73 8.21
N ASN A 169 6.33 -18.89 8.01
CA ASN A 169 5.76 -19.46 6.78
C ASN A 169 4.44 -18.78 6.45
N GLY A 170 4.45 -17.50 6.08
CA GLY A 170 3.31 -16.78 5.55
C GLY A 170 1.94 -17.34 5.97
N SER A 171 1.31 -16.78 6.98
CA SER A 171 -0.03 -17.22 7.37
C SER A 171 -0.98 -17.00 6.20
N VAL A 172 -1.66 -18.05 5.77
CA VAL A 172 -2.76 -17.94 4.83
C VAL A 172 -4.03 -17.73 5.66
N TYR A 173 -4.52 -16.48 5.71
CA TYR A 173 -5.72 -16.16 6.46
C TYR A 173 -6.98 -16.68 5.80
N ASN A 174 -7.89 -17.18 6.61
CA ASN A 174 -9.14 -17.73 6.15
C ASN A 174 -10.24 -16.67 6.08
N LEU A 175 -11.19 -16.89 5.17
CA LEU A 175 -12.35 -16.03 5.02
C LEU A 175 -13.21 -16.07 6.29
N TYR A 176 -13.67 -14.91 6.76
CA TYR A 176 -14.48 -14.70 7.98
C TYR A 176 -13.82 -15.14 9.29
N ALA A 177 -12.55 -15.42 9.29
CA ALA A 177 -11.86 -15.92 10.46
C ALA A 177 -11.27 -14.78 11.30
N SER A 178 -12.12 -13.92 11.83
CA SER A 178 -11.71 -12.90 12.81
C SER A 178 -12.66 -12.85 13.99
N ALA A 179 -12.15 -12.34 15.10
CA ALA A 179 -12.91 -12.07 16.32
C ALA A 179 -12.20 -11.01 17.17
N LYS A 180 -12.98 -10.29 17.97
CA LYS A 180 -12.51 -9.35 18.99
C LYS A 180 -12.96 -9.81 20.37
N ASP A 181 -12.05 -9.88 21.32
CA ASP A 181 -12.40 -10.23 22.69
C ASP A 181 -12.82 -8.99 23.51
N ARG A 182 -13.28 -9.24 24.75
CA ARG A 182 -13.72 -8.17 25.66
C ARG A 182 -12.60 -7.25 26.12
N MET A 183 -11.34 -7.64 25.94
CA MET A 183 -10.16 -6.83 26.24
C MET A 183 -9.70 -5.99 25.05
N GLY A 184 -10.38 -6.10 23.90
CA GLY A 184 -10.06 -5.38 22.66
C GLY A 184 -8.95 -6.04 21.84
N ARG A 185 -8.52 -7.26 22.19
CA ARG A 185 -7.57 -8.00 21.36
C ARG A 185 -8.27 -8.55 20.14
N LEU A 186 -7.59 -8.51 19.00
CA LEU A 186 -8.07 -8.99 17.72
C LEU A 186 -7.44 -10.34 17.39
N TYR A 187 -8.22 -11.21 16.82
CA TYR A 187 -7.84 -12.57 16.46
C TYR A 187 -8.10 -12.76 14.96
N PHE A 188 -7.10 -13.24 14.23
CA PHE A 188 -7.23 -13.55 12.80
C PHE A 188 -6.79 -14.99 12.56
N GLY A 189 -7.74 -15.83 12.15
CA GLY A 189 -7.52 -17.26 11.93
C GLY A 189 -6.94 -17.54 10.53
N GLY A 190 -6.02 -18.48 10.47
CA GLY A 190 -5.40 -18.93 9.23
C GLY A 190 -5.06 -20.40 9.24
N MET A 191 -4.53 -20.91 8.15
CA MET A 191 -4.16 -22.34 8.01
C MET A 191 -3.06 -22.76 8.98
N SER A 192 -2.21 -21.83 9.42
CA SER A 192 -1.08 -22.12 10.31
C SER A 192 -1.36 -21.79 11.78
N GLY A 193 -2.59 -21.39 12.11
CA GLY A 193 -3.00 -21.00 13.45
C GLY A 193 -3.75 -19.68 13.50
N VAL A 194 -3.67 -19.01 14.66
CA VAL A 194 -4.37 -17.73 14.91
C VAL A 194 -3.33 -16.66 15.22
N THR A 195 -3.39 -15.55 14.48
CA THR A 195 -2.66 -14.33 14.80
C THR A 195 -3.44 -13.55 15.84
N VAL A 196 -2.83 -13.24 16.97
CA VAL A 196 -3.41 -12.43 18.04
C VAL A 196 -2.74 -11.06 18.06
N VAL A 197 -3.53 -10.03 18.00
CA VAL A 197 -3.07 -8.63 18.02
C VAL A 197 -3.64 -7.95 19.26
N ASP A 198 -2.77 -7.27 20.01
CA ASP A 198 -3.17 -6.32 21.06
C ASP A 198 -2.93 -4.89 20.52
N PRO A 199 -3.96 -4.21 19.96
CA PRO A 199 -3.78 -2.90 19.35
C PRO A 199 -3.32 -1.81 20.32
N VAL A 200 -3.66 -1.93 21.61
CA VAL A 200 -3.31 -0.95 22.65
C VAL A 200 -1.89 -1.20 23.17
N GLY A 201 -1.53 -2.46 23.37
CA GLY A 201 -0.19 -2.86 23.82
C GLY A 201 0.88 -2.77 22.73
N MET A 202 0.46 -2.73 21.48
CA MET A 202 1.34 -2.73 20.32
C MET A 202 1.98 -1.35 20.14
N LYS A 203 3.21 -1.19 20.64
CA LYS A 203 4.03 -0.02 20.32
C LYS A 203 4.47 -0.13 18.86
N TYR A 204 3.69 0.41 17.96
CA TYR A 204 4.07 0.48 16.57
C TYR A 204 5.27 1.42 16.43
N ARG A 205 6.45 0.86 16.35
CA ARG A 205 7.67 1.60 16.02
C ARG A 205 7.78 1.58 14.51
N GLN A 206 7.53 2.73 13.88
CA GLN A 206 7.83 2.87 12.46
C GLN A 206 9.32 2.55 12.28
N LYS A 207 9.59 1.41 11.64
CA LYS A 207 10.96 0.95 11.43
C LYS A 207 11.59 1.84 10.37
N THR A 208 12.63 2.58 10.74
CA THR A 208 13.41 3.34 9.78
C THR A 208 14.45 2.41 9.17
N ILE A 209 14.45 2.32 7.86
CA ILE A 209 15.37 1.47 7.09
C ILE A 209 16.46 2.39 6.52
N PRO A 210 17.69 2.32 7.03
CA PRO A 210 18.78 3.08 6.44
C PRO A 210 19.08 2.57 5.04
N ILE A 211 19.28 3.49 4.11
CA ILE A 211 19.74 3.18 2.76
C ILE A 211 21.26 3.33 2.76
N LYS A 212 21.95 2.27 2.35
CA LYS A 212 23.39 2.28 2.17
C LYS A 212 23.72 2.29 0.68
N ILE A 213 24.60 3.17 0.28
CA ILE A 213 25.26 3.11 -1.03
C ILE A 213 26.40 2.11 -0.91
N GLU A 214 26.34 1.08 -1.74
CA GLU A 214 27.32 0.00 -1.72
C GLU A 214 28.52 0.33 -2.61
N ASP A 215 28.23 0.69 -3.87
CA ASP A 215 29.26 1.01 -4.86
C ASP A 215 28.78 2.12 -5.79
N ILE A 216 29.70 2.91 -6.28
CA ILE A 216 29.52 3.85 -7.39
C ILE A 216 30.51 3.47 -8.50
N VAL A 217 29.98 3.17 -9.68
CA VAL A 217 30.83 2.80 -10.84
C VAL A 217 30.77 3.92 -11.86
N ILE A 218 31.92 4.47 -12.22
CA ILE A 218 32.06 5.59 -13.14
C ILE A 218 32.64 5.08 -14.46
N ASN A 219 31.99 5.44 -15.58
CA ASN A 219 32.39 5.03 -16.94
C ASN A 219 32.58 3.52 -17.13
N GLY A 220 31.89 2.72 -16.29
CA GLY A 220 31.84 1.26 -16.40
C GLY A 220 33.05 0.51 -15.81
N SER A 221 34.08 1.18 -15.34
CA SER A 221 35.30 0.52 -14.84
C SER A 221 35.87 1.12 -13.55
N ASP A 222 35.62 2.38 -13.28
CA ASP A 222 36.18 3.07 -12.12
C ASP A 222 35.25 2.88 -10.93
N PHE A 223 35.62 2.00 -10.00
CA PHE A 223 34.89 1.84 -8.73
C PHE A 223 35.29 2.99 -7.79
N PHE A 224 34.25 3.61 -7.20
CA PHE A 224 34.40 4.70 -6.26
C PHE A 224 33.78 4.30 -4.94
N GLU A 225 34.57 4.17 -3.89
CA GLU A 225 34.06 3.92 -2.54
C GLU A 225 33.49 5.23 -1.97
N TYR A 226 32.20 5.21 -1.70
CA TYR A 226 31.46 6.38 -1.20
C TYR A 226 31.63 6.50 0.32
N ASP A 227 32.25 7.59 0.77
CA ASP A 227 32.49 7.90 2.19
C ASP A 227 31.46 8.85 2.81
N GLU A 228 30.27 8.88 2.24
CA GLU A 228 29.13 9.74 2.66
C GLU A 228 29.41 11.25 2.54
N LYS A 229 30.37 11.65 1.72
CA LYS A 229 30.69 13.05 1.45
C LYS A 229 30.44 13.42 -0.01
N PRO A 230 30.14 14.72 -0.26
CA PRO A 230 30.04 15.21 -1.63
C PRO A 230 31.39 14.95 -2.40
N PHE A 231 31.28 14.52 -3.65
CA PHE A 231 32.44 14.30 -4.50
C PHE A 231 32.29 15.03 -5.84
N GLU A 232 33.44 15.23 -6.49
CA GLU A 232 33.50 15.94 -7.76
C GLU A 232 34.04 15.03 -8.86
N LEU A 233 33.41 15.09 -10.01
CA LEU A 233 33.82 14.37 -11.22
C LEU A 233 34.23 15.34 -12.31
N SER A 234 35.20 14.92 -13.13
CA SER A 234 35.59 15.64 -14.35
C SER A 234 34.49 15.47 -15.42
N HIS A 235 34.43 16.39 -16.38
CA HIS A 235 33.39 16.44 -17.42
C HIS A 235 33.28 15.18 -18.28
N ASP A 236 34.35 14.39 -18.38
CA ASP A 236 34.40 13.11 -19.09
C ASP A 236 33.95 11.90 -18.27
N LYS A 237 33.70 12.09 -16.97
CA LYS A 237 33.25 11.07 -16.03
C LYS A 237 31.75 11.22 -15.76
N ASN A 238 30.93 11.08 -16.78
CA ASN A 238 29.51 11.42 -16.75
C ASN A 238 28.54 10.24 -16.95
N ASN A 239 29.09 9.01 -16.98
CA ASN A 239 28.27 7.79 -16.93
C ASN A 239 28.46 7.17 -15.55
N ILE A 240 27.38 7.14 -14.75
CA ILE A 240 27.47 6.76 -13.34
C ILE A 240 26.45 5.69 -13.05
N VAL A 241 26.87 4.63 -12.37
CA VAL A 241 26.01 3.57 -11.86
C VAL A 241 26.12 3.55 -10.35
N PHE A 242 24.99 3.66 -9.68
CA PHE A 242 24.87 3.57 -8.23
C PHE A 242 24.32 2.21 -7.85
N TRP A 243 24.99 1.53 -6.91
CA TRP A 243 24.48 0.34 -6.24
C TRP A 243 24.13 0.70 -4.81
N PHE A 244 22.94 0.30 -4.37
CA PHE A 244 22.46 0.64 -3.04
C PHE A 244 21.62 -0.50 -2.46
N SER A 245 21.43 -0.51 -1.15
CA SER A 245 20.51 -1.43 -0.48
C SER A 245 19.82 -0.76 0.71
N GLY A 246 18.61 -1.20 1.00
CA GLY A 246 17.95 -0.93 2.27
C GLY A 246 18.37 -2.00 3.28
N LEU A 247 18.93 -1.57 4.40
CA LEU A 247 19.47 -2.49 5.41
C LEU A 247 18.36 -3.09 6.28
N ASP A 248 17.51 -3.92 5.66
CA ASP A 248 16.51 -4.71 6.37
C ASP A 248 16.37 -6.11 5.77
N PHE A 249 16.83 -7.10 6.51
CA PHE A 249 16.77 -8.50 6.09
C PHE A 249 15.40 -9.15 6.35
N SER A 250 14.56 -8.55 7.21
CA SER A 250 13.26 -9.11 7.55
C SER A 250 12.19 -8.81 6.48
N LEU A 251 12.26 -7.65 5.85
CA LEU A 251 11.29 -7.22 4.83
C LEU A 251 11.65 -7.67 3.41
N GLY A 252 12.92 -7.93 3.12
CA GLY A 252 13.39 -8.51 1.86
C GLY A 252 12.68 -8.00 0.61
N LYS A 253 11.92 -8.88 -0.05
CA LYS A 253 11.17 -8.57 -1.28
C LYS A 253 9.97 -7.62 -1.10
N GLN A 254 9.67 -7.19 0.11
CA GLN A 254 8.58 -6.25 0.38
C GLN A 254 9.05 -4.78 0.29
N LEU A 255 10.35 -4.55 0.13
CA LEU A 255 10.89 -3.20 -0.07
C LEU A 255 10.75 -2.78 -1.52
N SER A 256 10.23 -1.60 -1.72
CA SER A 256 10.17 -0.91 -3.01
C SER A 256 10.93 0.39 -2.91
N TYR A 257 11.67 0.72 -3.96
CA TYR A 257 12.48 1.93 -3.99
C TYR A 257 11.98 2.91 -5.02
N GLU A 258 12.10 4.18 -4.69
CA GLU A 258 11.95 5.30 -5.62
C GLU A 258 13.18 6.18 -5.53
N TYR A 259 13.52 6.81 -6.63
CA TYR A 259 14.67 7.70 -6.69
C TYR A 259 14.35 8.99 -7.42
N LYS A 260 15.16 10.01 -7.17
CA LYS A 260 15.14 11.28 -7.87
C LYS A 260 16.56 11.85 -7.89
N LEU A 261 17.11 12.12 -9.05
CA LEU A 261 18.34 12.89 -9.21
C LEU A 261 17.97 14.37 -9.28
N GLU A 262 18.07 15.07 -8.15
CA GLU A 262 17.89 16.54 -8.13
C GLU A 262 18.94 17.20 -9.02
N GLY A 263 18.51 18.17 -9.80
CA GLY A 263 19.31 18.77 -10.87
C GLY A 263 19.12 18.11 -12.25
N TYR A 264 18.41 16.97 -12.32
CA TYR A 264 18.17 16.25 -13.57
C TYR A 264 16.74 15.74 -13.72
N ASP A 265 16.19 15.03 -12.71
CA ASP A 265 14.85 14.46 -12.73
C ASP A 265 13.83 15.47 -12.18
N GLU A 266 12.67 15.57 -12.82
CA GLU A 266 11.57 16.43 -12.37
C GLU A 266 10.75 15.78 -11.25
N TYR A 267 10.53 14.46 -11.36
CA TYR A 267 9.68 13.67 -10.46
C TYR A 267 10.44 12.51 -9.84
N TRP A 268 9.84 11.92 -8.79
CA TRP A 268 10.28 10.66 -8.24
C TRP A 268 9.96 9.52 -9.20
N LEU A 269 10.92 8.68 -9.48
CA LEU A 269 10.83 7.55 -10.40
C LEU A 269 10.84 6.23 -9.64
N PRO A 270 9.85 5.35 -9.85
CA PRO A 270 9.84 4.04 -9.21
C PRO A 270 10.88 3.12 -9.86
N VAL A 271 11.64 2.42 -9.04
CA VAL A 271 12.60 1.39 -9.49
C VAL A 271 12.21 -0.01 -8.98
N GLY A 272 11.16 -0.08 -8.16
CA GLY A 272 10.68 -1.34 -7.61
C GLY A 272 11.69 -1.99 -6.66
N HIS A 273 12.04 -3.24 -6.92
CA HIS A 273 13.00 -3.99 -6.09
C HIS A 273 14.44 -3.90 -6.57
N GLN A 274 14.70 -3.17 -7.65
CA GLN A 274 16.05 -3.05 -8.17
C GLN A 274 16.89 -2.15 -7.26
N THR A 275 18.13 -2.55 -7.05
CA THR A 275 19.11 -1.86 -6.20
C THR A 275 20.24 -1.23 -7.04
N ARG A 276 19.97 -1.00 -8.32
CA ARG A 276 20.92 -0.44 -9.27
C ARG A 276 20.27 0.68 -10.09
N LEU A 277 20.90 1.84 -10.10
CA LEU A 277 20.53 2.99 -10.92
C LEU A 277 21.66 3.34 -11.86
N ALA A 278 21.35 3.66 -13.11
CA ALA A 278 22.35 4.02 -14.11
C ALA A 278 21.93 5.31 -14.82
N TYR A 279 22.84 6.27 -14.82
CA TYR A 279 22.74 7.50 -15.59
C TYR A 279 23.84 7.56 -16.63
N SER A 280 23.50 7.95 -17.82
CA SER A 280 24.47 8.07 -18.93
C SER A 280 24.48 9.49 -19.47
N ASN A 281 25.68 9.99 -19.75
CA ASN A 281 25.91 11.30 -20.36
C ASN A 281 25.24 12.45 -19.57
N LEU A 282 25.42 12.46 -18.25
CA LEU A 282 24.96 13.57 -17.42
C LEU A 282 25.67 14.87 -17.82
N PRO A 283 24.97 16.01 -17.89
CA PRO A 283 25.60 17.30 -18.16
C PRO A 283 26.49 17.74 -16.99
N ALA A 284 27.28 18.78 -17.19
CA ALA A 284 27.96 19.45 -16.10
C ALA A 284 26.93 20.13 -15.19
N GLY A 285 27.10 20.03 -13.87
CA GLY A 285 26.16 20.57 -12.91
C GLY A 285 26.31 19.97 -11.51
N GLU A 286 25.51 20.47 -10.60
CA GLU A 286 25.38 19.96 -9.24
C GLU A 286 24.17 19.01 -9.16
N PHE A 287 24.39 17.84 -8.60
CA PHE A 287 23.38 16.80 -8.50
C PHE A 287 23.29 16.26 -7.07
N ASN A 288 22.10 15.82 -6.70
CA ASN A 288 21.90 15.07 -5.47
C ASN A 288 20.97 13.90 -5.75
N LEU A 289 21.52 12.68 -5.79
CA LEU A 289 20.73 11.48 -5.93
C LEU A 289 20.02 11.21 -4.61
N LYS A 290 18.70 11.33 -4.60
CA LYS A 290 17.85 10.94 -3.49
C LYS A 290 17.24 9.59 -3.77
N ILE A 291 17.28 8.71 -2.79
CA ILE A 291 16.67 7.38 -2.82
C ILE A 291 15.77 7.27 -1.60
N ARG A 292 14.56 6.80 -1.77
CA ARG A 292 13.67 6.48 -0.67
C ARG A 292 13.17 5.05 -0.76
N VAL A 293 13.04 4.42 0.39
CA VAL A 293 12.49 3.08 0.52
C VAL A 293 11.09 3.15 1.07
N LYS A 294 10.19 2.41 0.45
CA LYS A 294 8.80 2.22 0.86
C LYS A 294 8.55 0.74 1.14
N ASN A 295 7.60 0.44 2.00
CA ASN A 295 7.04 -0.89 2.06
C ASN A 295 6.07 -1.06 0.89
N LEU A 296 6.22 -2.12 0.11
CA LEU A 296 5.32 -2.45 -1.00
C LEU A 296 3.84 -2.56 -0.57
N TYR A 297 3.61 -2.89 0.69
CA TYR A 297 2.30 -3.15 1.29
C TYR A 297 1.91 -2.14 2.36
N GLY A 298 2.47 -0.96 2.34
CA GLY A 298 2.16 0.08 3.32
C GLY A 298 2.33 1.48 2.75
N SER A 299 1.67 2.45 3.36
CA SER A 299 1.84 3.85 3.01
C SER A 299 3.01 4.48 3.75
N GLY A 300 3.73 5.34 3.07
CA GLY A 300 4.79 6.16 3.64
C GLY A 300 6.21 5.67 3.37
N THR A 301 7.12 6.62 3.49
CA THR A 301 8.56 6.37 3.33
C THR A 301 9.11 5.76 4.62
N MET A 302 9.84 4.66 4.49
CA MET A 302 10.46 3.96 5.60
C MET A 302 11.92 4.39 5.81
N GLY A 303 12.52 5.09 4.85
CA GLY A 303 13.88 5.61 4.95
C GLY A 303 14.29 6.34 3.69
N GLU A 304 15.28 7.21 3.84
CA GLU A 304 15.83 8.00 2.74
C GLU A 304 17.35 7.99 2.78
N GLY A 305 17.97 8.06 1.62
CA GLY A 305 19.39 8.25 1.44
C GLY A 305 19.65 9.33 0.40
N SER A 306 20.80 10.01 0.49
CA SER A 306 21.19 11.04 -0.47
C SER A 306 22.67 10.94 -0.83
N VAL A 307 22.98 11.23 -2.09
CA VAL A 307 24.35 11.23 -2.63
C VAL A 307 24.56 12.51 -3.44
N PRO A 308 25.13 13.55 -2.82
CA PRO A 308 25.46 14.78 -3.52
C PRO A 308 26.77 14.62 -4.31
N PHE A 309 26.79 15.08 -5.55
CA PHE A 309 27.99 15.11 -6.39
C PHE A 309 27.92 16.23 -7.43
N THR A 310 29.06 16.59 -7.98
CA THR A 310 29.20 17.63 -9.00
C THR A 310 29.99 17.10 -10.21
N ILE A 311 29.50 17.39 -11.40
CA ILE A 311 30.25 17.17 -12.65
C ILE A 311 30.75 18.52 -13.15
N LYS A 312 32.06 18.66 -13.25
CA LYS A 312 32.70 19.90 -13.70
C LYS A 312 32.44 20.18 -15.16
N GLU A 313 32.38 21.45 -15.52
CA GLU A 313 32.31 21.86 -16.91
C GLU A 313 33.60 21.47 -17.66
N ALA A 314 33.46 21.16 -18.93
CA ALA A 314 34.61 20.94 -19.80
C ALA A 314 35.49 22.20 -19.85
N PRO A 315 36.83 22.07 -19.79
CA PRO A 315 37.71 23.24 -19.74
C PRO A 315 37.47 24.27 -20.85
N TRP A 316 37.11 23.80 -22.04
CA TRP A 316 36.79 24.64 -23.19
C TRP A 316 35.43 25.32 -23.16
N LEU A 317 34.51 24.94 -22.24
CA LEU A 317 33.20 25.54 -22.04
C LEU A 317 33.19 26.54 -20.87
N THR A 318 34.25 26.62 -20.10
CA THR A 318 34.36 27.55 -18.98
C THR A 318 34.29 29.00 -19.44
N ILE A 319 33.87 29.89 -18.54
CA ILE A 319 33.76 31.33 -18.85
C ILE A 319 35.10 31.93 -19.33
N TRP A 320 36.21 31.45 -18.78
CA TRP A 320 37.57 31.85 -19.17
C TRP A 320 37.92 31.41 -20.57
N ALA A 321 37.54 30.21 -20.99
CA ALA A 321 37.71 29.73 -22.35
C ALA A 321 36.89 30.54 -23.34
N LYS A 322 35.64 30.84 -23.02
CA LYS A 322 34.75 31.69 -23.83
C LYS A 322 35.35 33.10 -24.03
N LEU A 323 35.90 33.68 -22.95
CA LEU A 323 36.58 34.98 -23.03
C LEU A 323 37.84 34.90 -23.92
N ALA A 324 38.64 33.84 -23.78
CA ALA A 324 39.79 33.63 -24.64
C ALA A 324 39.40 33.51 -26.14
N TYR A 325 38.32 32.79 -26.46
CA TYR A 325 37.80 32.68 -27.82
C TYR A 325 37.37 34.03 -28.39
N ILE A 326 36.71 34.87 -27.60
CA ILE A 326 36.33 36.23 -28.00
C ILE A 326 37.56 37.07 -28.30
N ILE A 327 38.59 37.01 -27.42
CA ILE A 327 39.84 37.76 -27.64
C ILE A 327 40.58 37.30 -28.93
N ILE A 328 40.62 35.96 -29.15
CA ILE A 328 41.22 35.40 -30.36
C ILE A 328 40.44 35.87 -31.59
N LEU A 329 39.10 35.84 -31.57
CA LEU A 329 38.26 36.27 -32.66
C LEU A 329 38.50 37.75 -32.99
N LEU A 330 38.50 38.62 -31.96
CA LEU A 330 38.72 40.05 -32.12
C LEU A 330 40.11 40.33 -32.67
N SER A 331 41.13 39.61 -32.24
CA SER A 331 42.52 39.69 -32.73
C SER A 331 42.61 39.34 -34.24
N LEU A 332 41.95 38.24 -34.62
CA LEU A 332 41.87 37.83 -36.03
C LEU A 332 41.17 38.86 -36.92
N LEU A 333 40.06 39.40 -36.43
CA LEU A 333 39.34 40.47 -37.12
C LEU A 333 40.19 41.75 -37.27
N TYR A 334 40.93 42.12 -36.22
CA TYR A 334 41.85 43.26 -36.26
C TYR A 334 43.00 43.04 -37.29
N ILE A 335 43.61 41.86 -37.30
CA ILE A 335 44.67 41.51 -38.25
C ILE A 335 44.13 41.52 -39.67
N GLY A 336 42.95 40.93 -39.91
CA GLY A 336 42.28 40.93 -41.21
C GLY A 336 41.97 42.35 -41.72
N PHE A 337 41.39 43.18 -40.83
CA PHE A 337 41.10 44.60 -41.14
C PHE A 337 42.38 45.40 -41.47
N ARG A 338 43.42 45.19 -40.69
CA ARG A 338 44.73 45.84 -40.95
C ARG A 338 45.37 45.37 -42.26
N HIS A 339 45.14 44.12 -42.66
CA HIS A 339 45.61 43.62 -43.95
C HIS A 339 44.84 44.23 -45.11
N LEU A 340 43.53 44.40 -44.97
CA LEU A 340 42.66 44.98 -45.96
C LEU A 340 42.98 46.46 -46.24
N ILE A 341 43.35 47.20 -45.18
CA ILE A 341 43.73 48.63 -45.32
C ILE A 341 45.16 48.84 -45.93
N ARG A 342 45.99 47.81 -45.91
CA ARG A 342 47.34 47.88 -46.47
C ARG A 342 47.40 47.54 -47.96
N TRP A 343 46.28 47.14 -48.55
CA TRP A 343 46.05 47.00 -49.99
C TRP A 343 45.21 48.18 -50.51
#